data_b9fd44a6a1df3a88ebbe73263132ef9f
#
_entry.id   b9fd44a6a1df3a88ebbe73263132ef9f
#
_cell.length_a   1.000
_cell.length_b   1.000
_cell.length_c   1.000
_cell.angle_alpha   90.00
_cell.angle_beta   90.00
_cell.angle_gamma   90.00
#
_symmetry.space_group_name_H-M   'P 1'
#
loop_
_entity.id
_entity.type
_entity.pdbx_description
1 polymer ?
#
loop_
_entity_poly.entity_id
_entity_poly.type
_entity_poly.pdbx_seq_one_letter_code
_entity_poly.pdbx_strand_id
1 'polypeptide(L)'
;MPGIAVKIIDPDTGAELGENEQGLLYCKGASVMIGYLDDPEATSKAITPDGYYNTNDIATVDRNGCIRIVGRMTRFSKIAGEMVPHEMIERRIEELGHLDNLVAVAARPDERKGEQLVVFYAREAKFDKAELLKKMRDSGLPNLWIPRADCFFEVEAIPMLGNGKKDLKKVQAMAKELSEDVF
;
A
#
# COMPACT_ATOMS: atom_id res chain seq x y z
N MET A 1 -15.73 4.69 -19.21
CA MET A 1 -17.07 4.05 -19.24
C MET A 1 -18.11 5.15 -19.27
N PRO A 2 -19.06 5.15 -20.22
CA PRO A 2 -20.16 6.10 -20.18
C PRO A 2 -20.98 5.96 -18.88
N GLY A 3 -21.34 7.09 -18.26
CA GLY A 3 -22.15 7.11 -17.04
C GLY A 3 -21.40 6.88 -15.71
N ILE A 4 -20.07 6.83 -15.73
CA ILE A 4 -19.25 6.83 -14.53
C ILE A 4 -18.44 8.13 -14.48
N ALA A 5 -18.61 8.92 -13.44
CA ALA A 5 -17.75 10.04 -13.10
C ALA A 5 -16.66 9.56 -12.14
N VAL A 6 -15.45 10.09 -12.29
CA VAL A 6 -14.31 9.80 -11.42
C VAL A 6 -13.66 11.10 -10.97
N LYS A 7 -13.08 11.08 -9.78
CA LYS A 7 -12.19 12.13 -9.27
C LYS A 7 -11.05 11.51 -8.47
N ILE A 8 -9.91 12.17 -8.46
CA ILE A 8 -8.75 11.80 -7.66
C ILE A 8 -8.66 12.80 -6.51
N ILE A 9 -8.61 12.30 -5.30
CA ILE A 9 -8.64 13.11 -4.08
C ILE A 9 -7.34 12.91 -3.30
N ASP A 10 -6.73 14.01 -2.90
CA ASP A 10 -5.60 13.99 -1.97
C ASP A 10 -6.04 13.41 -0.62
N PRO A 11 -5.42 12.33 -0.13
CA PRO A 11 -5.84 11.66 1.10
C PRO A 11 -5.64 12.49 2.38
N ASP A 12 -4.78 13.50 2.35
CA ASP A 12 -4.46 14.34 3.52
C ASP A 12 -5.33 15.59 3.57
N THR A 13 -5.49 16.27 2.43
CA THR A 13 -6.18 17.57 2.36
C THR A 13 -7.64 17.44 1.94
N GLY A 14 -8.04 16.34 1.33
CA GLY A 14 -9.36 16.15 0.72
C GLY A 14 -9.57 16.98 -0.56
N ALA A 15 -8.54 17.64 -1.08
CA ALA A 15 -8.63 18.41 -2.31
C ALA A 15 -8.67 17.49 -3.53
N GLU A 16 -9.40 17.93 -4.57
CA GLU A 16 -9.36 17.25 -5.87
C GLU A 16 -8.05 17.56 -6.58
N LEU A 17 -7.39 16.48 -7.07
CA LEU A 17 -6.10 16.53 -7.74
C LEU A 17 -6.26 16.62 -9.26
N GLY A 18 -5.23 17.14 -9.93
CA GLY A 18 -5.17 17.33 -11.37
C GLY A 18 -4.71 16.10 -12.14
N GLU A 19 -4.41 16.31 -13.43
CA GLU A 19 -3.92 15.28 -14.35
C GLU A 19 -2.61 14.66 -13.86
N ASN A 20 -2.54 13.32 -13.90
CA ASN A 20 -1.38 12.52 -13.53
C ASN A 20 -0.92 12.66 -12.06
N GLU A 21 -1.65 13.40 -11.23
CA GLU A 21 -1.41 13.43 -9.80
C GLU A 21 -1.99 12.18 -9.15
N GLN A 22 -1.28 11.67 -8.15
CA GLN A 22 -1.60 10.40 -7.50
C GLN A 22 -2.41 10.64 -6.23
N GLY A 23 -3.59 10.03 -6.13
CA GLY A 23 -4.46 10.13 -4.96
C GLY A 23 -5.53 9.05 -4.92
N LEU A 24 -6.44 9.18 -3.96
CA LEU A 24 -7.58 8.27 -3.78
C LEU A 24 -8.57 8.38 -4.95
N LEU A 25 -8.88 7.24 -5.54
CA LEU A 25 -9.90 7.15 -6.60
C LEU A 25 -11.30 7.13 -6.00
N TYR A 26 -12.09 8.11 -6.38
CA TYR A 26 -13.52 8.16 -6.12
C TYR A 26 -14.30 7.96 -7.41
N CYS A 27 -15.39 7.22 -7.35
CA CYS A 27 -16.26 7.01 -8.51
C CYS A 27 -17.74 7.20 -8.17
N LYS A 28 -18.51 7.67 -9.14
CA LYS A 28 -19.97 7.88 -9.04
C LYS A 28 -20.63 7.44 -10.32
N GLY A 29 -21.74 6.72 -10.22
CA GLY A 29 -22.53 6.29 -11.36
C GLY A 29 -23.55 5.22 -10.98
N ALA A 30 -24.37 4.81 -11.96
CA ALA A 30 -25.45 3.87 -11.73
C ALA A 30 -25.01 2.47 -11.30
N SER A 31 -23.73 2.12 -11.49
CA SER A 31 -23.15 0.84 -11.06
C SER A 31 -22.56 0.87 -9.64
N VAL A 32 -22.52 2.05 -9.00
CA VAL A 32 -22.07 2.17 -7.61
C VAL A 32 -23.18 1.66 -6.70
N MET A 33 -22.80 0.88 -5.68
CA MET A 33 -23.74 0.40 -4.67
C MET A 33 -24.45 1.57 -3.96
N ILE A 34 -25.67 1.32 -3.47
CA ILE A 34 -26.41 2.30 -2.65
C ILE A 34 -25.90 2.33 -1.20
N GLY A 35 -25.22 1.29 -0.74
CA GLY A 35 -24.64 1.18 0.60
C GLY A 35 -24.32 -0.26 0.97
N TYR A 36 -23.75 -0.43 2.16
CA TYR A 36 -23.55 -1.73 2.80
C TYR A 36 -24.86 -2.18 3.48
N LEU A 37 -25.17 -3.47 3.35
CA LEU A 37 -26.39 -4.05 3.94
C LEU A 37 -26.35 -3.92 5.47
N ASP A 38 -27.38 -3.32 6.03
CA ASP A 38 -27.56 -3.11 7.48
C ASP A 38 -26.38 -2.43 8.20
N ASP A 39 -25.52 -1.70 7.44
CA ASP A 39 -24.37 -0.98 7.98
C ASP A 39 -24.32 0.47 7.46
N PRO A 40 -25.11 1.37 8.05
CA PRO A 40 -25.14 2.78 7.66
C PRO A 40 -23.83 3.52 8.02
N GLU A 41 -23.11 3.05 9.04
CA GLU A 41 -21.83 3.66 9.44
C GLU A 41 -20.74 3.37 8.39
N ALA A 42 -20.58 2.10 7.97
CA ALA A 42 -19.67 1.77 6.88
C ALA A 42 -20.07 2.47 5.57
N THR A 43 -21.38 2.58 5.30
CA THR A 43 -21.90 3.30 4.13
C THR A 43 -21.49 4.77 4.13
N SER A 44 -21.66 5.47 5.23
CA SER A 44 -21.32 6.89 5.35
C SER A 44 -19.81 7.16 5.25
N LYS A 45 -18.99 6.20 5.63
CA LYS A 45 -17.52 6.26 5.46
C LYS A 45 -17.08 6.01 4.02
N ALA A 46 -17.84 5.18 3.28
CA ALA A 46 -17.48 4.77 1.93
C ALA A 46 -18.10 5.66 0.85
N ILE A 47 -19.28 6.24 1.09
CA ILE A 47 -20.00 7.05 0.11
C ILE A 47 -20.16 8.48 0.63
N THR A 48 -19.64 9.43 -0.14
CA THR A 48 -19.73 10.86 0.20
C THR A 48 -21.17 11.37 0.07
N PRO A 49 -21.52 12.50 0.73
CA PRO A 49 -22.87 13.07 0.62
C PRO A 49 -23.29 13.43 -0.82
N ASP A 50 -22.33 13.74 -1.70
CA ASP A 50 -22.54 14.00 -3.12
C ASP A 50 -22.57 12.72 -3.97
N GLY A 51 -22.51 11.53 -3.33
CA GLY A 51 -22.73 10.22 -3.97
C GLY A 51 -21.50 9.60 -4.65
N TYR A 52 -20.29 10.04 -4.31
CA TYR A 52 -19.07 9.36 -4.75
C TYR A 52 -18.67 8.27 -3.77
N TYR A 53 -18.35 7.11 -4.32
CA TYR A 53 -17.80 5.97 -3.58
C TYR A 53 -16.27 6.04 -3.54
N ASN A 54 -15.70 5.99 -2.34
CA ASN A 54 -14.27 5.83 -2.13
C ASN A 54 -13.87 4.38 -2.38
N THR A 55 -13.09 4.13 -3.43
CA THR A 55 -12.64 2.77 -3.77
C THR A 55 -11.53 2.26 -2.86
N ASN A 56 -10.90 3.14 -2.08
CA ASN A 56 -9.63 2.89 -1.39
C ASN A 56 -8.47 2.47 -2.31
N ASP A 57 -8.61 2.67 -3.61
CA ASP A 57 -7.51 2.52 -4.56
C ASP A 57 -6.80 3.87 -4.74
N ILE A 58 -5.48 3.82 -4.84
CA ILE A 58 -4.66 4.94 -5.29
C ILE A 58 -4.55 4.86 -6.80
N ALA A 59 -4.84 5.95 -7.48
CA ALA A 59 -4.83 6.02 -8.93
C ALA A 59 -4.37 7.39 -9.44
N THR A 60 -4.08 7.44 -10.74
CA THR A 60 -3.92 8.68 -11.52
C THR A 60 -4.91 8.68 -12.67
N VAL A 61 -5.28 9.87 -13.16
CA VAL A 61 -6.09 10.05 -14.37
C VAL A 61 -5.31 10.94 -15.34
N ASP A 62 -5.15 10.49 -16.57
CA ASP A 62 -4.50 11.31 -17.60
C ASP A 62 -5.51 12.22 -18.32
N ARG A 63 -5.02 13.12 -19.17
CA ARG A 63 -5.82 14.06 -19.97
C ARG A 63 -6.86 13.40 -20.88
N ASN A 64 -6.71 12.10 -21.19
CA ASN A 64 -7.65 11.35 -22.01
C ASN A 64 -8.72 10.65 -21.17
N GLY A 65 -8.69 10.81 -19.84
CA GLY A 65 -9.56 10.13 -18.89
C GLY A 65 -9.18 8.66 -18.65
N CYS A 66 -7.96 8.23 -19.02
CA CYS A 66 -7.48 6.90 -18.71
C CYS A 66 -7.04 6.82 -17.25
N ILE A 67 -7.63 5.89 -16.51
CA ILE A 67 -7.34 5.65 -15.10
C ILE A 67 -6.24 4.59 -15.01
N ARG A 68 -5.18 4.90 -14.25
CA ARG A 68 -4.15 3.94 -13.87
C ARG A 68 -4.22 3.68 -12.38
N ILE A 69 -4.57 2.47 -11.99
CA ILE A 69 -4.51 2.01 -10.59
C ILE A 69 -3.05 1.80 -10.22
N VAL A 70 -2.62 2.41 -9.12
CA VAL A 70 -1.26 2.29 -8.58
C VAL A 70 -1.20 1.25 -7.46
N GLY A 71 -2.27 1.13 -6.67
CA GLY A 71 -2.39 0.15 -5.59
C GLY A 71 -3.54 0.49 -4.63
N ARG A 72 -3.58 -0.19 -3.49
CA ARG A 72 -4.54 0.04 -2.41
C ARG A 72 -3.99 1.02 -1.39
N MET A 73 -4.78 1.96 -0.88
CA MET A 73 -4.38 2.90 0.17
C MET A 73 -3.77 2.20 1.40
N THR A 74 -4.31 1.04 1.78
CA THR A 74 -3.80 0.21 2.87
C THR A 74 -2.44 -0.43 2.58
N ARG A 75 -1.92 -0.32 1.35
CA ARG A 75 -0.63 -0.81 0.88
C ARG A 75 0.34 0.33 0.56
N PHE A 76 0.12 1.50 1.17
CA PHE A 76 1.03 2.64 1.10
C PHE A 76 1.43 3.07 2.50
N SER A 77 2.59 3.70 2.57
CA SER A 77 3.06 4.44 3.75
C SER A 77 3.50 5.82 3.34
N LYS A 78 3.33 6.77 4.24
CA LYS A 78 3.81 8.13 4.04
C LYS A 78 5.16 8.31 4.72
N ILE A 79 6.23 8.18 3.94
CA ILE A 79 7.61 8.26 4.44
C ILE A 79 8.22 9.58 4.01
N ALA A 80 8.56 10.43 4.97
CA ALA A 80 9.09 11.78 4.71
C ALA A 80 8.24 12.61 3.72
N GLY A 81 6.90 12.45 3.77
CA GLY A 81 5.96 13.13 2.91
C GLY A 81 5.65 12.42 1.58
N GLU A 82 6.40 11.39 1.20
CA GLU A 82 6.17 10.63 -0.04
C GLU A 82 5.30 9.39 0.18
N MET A 83 4.40 9.13 -0.77
CA MET A 83 3.57 7.92 -0.81
C MET A 83 4.39 6.75 -1.36
N VAL A 84 4.71 5.79 -0.48
CA VAL A 84 5.57 4.65 -0.78
C VAL A 84 4.74 3.37 -0.92
N PRO A 85 4.66 2.76 -2.11
CA PRO A 85 3.80 1.60 -2.37
C PRO A 85 4.47 0.30 -1.89
N HIS A 86 3.91 -0.34 -0.88
CA HIS A 86 4.43 -1.59 -0.31
C HIS A 86 4.47 -2.72 -1.34
N GLU A 87 3.42 -2.87 -2.14
CA GLU A 87 3.30 -3.96 -3.11
C GLU A 87 4.40 -3.92 -4.18
N MET A 88 4.76 -2.72 -4.64
CA MET A 88 5.84 -2.56 -5.61
C MET A 88 7.19 -2.94 -5.02
N ILE A 89 7.43 -2.55 -3.75
CA ILE A 89 8.68 -2.88 -3.04
C ILE A 89 8.74 -4.39 -2.78
N GLU A 90 7.64 -4.98 -2.31
CA GLU A 90 7.50 -6.41 -2.06
C GLU A 90 7.82 -7.21 -3.32
N ARG A 91 7.15 -6.87 -4.43
CA ARG A 91 7.39 -7.49 -5.72
C ARG A 91 8.86 -7.34 -6.18
N ARG A 92 9.46 -6.17 -5.98
CA ARG A 92 10.87 -5.96 -6.34
C ARG A 92 11.82 -6.81 -5.49
N ILE A 93 11.54 -6.97 -4.20
CA ILE A 93 12.30 -7.86 -3.32
C ILE A 93 12.16 -9.31 -3.77
N GLU A 94 10.93 -9.74 -4.08
CA GLU A 94 10.65 -11.10 -4.56
C GLU A 94 11.38 -11.39 -5.88
N GLU A 95 11.32 -10.48 -6.86
CA GLU A 95 12.00 -10.60 -8.14
C GLU A 95 13.53 -10.70 -8.01
N LEU A 96 14.14 -9.78 -7.24
CA LEU A 96 15.60 -9.71 -7.10
C LEU A 96 16.19 -10.79 -6.20
N GLY A 97 15.38 -11.26 -5.23
CA GLY A 97 15.78 -12.28 -4.27
C GLY A 97 15.35 -13.70 -4.64
N HIS A 98 14.53 -13.87 -5.70
CA HIS A 98 13.86 -15.15 -6.04
C HIS A 98 13.04 -15.70 -4.88
N LEU A 99 12.21 -14.85 -4.25
CA LEU A 99 11.51 -15.08 -2.99
C LEU A 99 9.99 -15.10 -3.14
N ASP A 100 9.45 -15.75 -4.16
CA ASP A 100 8.02 -15.75 -4.49
C ASP A 100 7.15 -16.12 -3.27
N ASN A 101 6.28 -15.20 -2.86
CA ASN A 101 5.37 -15.31 -1.70
C ASN A 101 6.05 -15.49 -0.32
N LEU A 102 7.37 -15.38 -0.23
CA LEU A 102 8.14 -15.53 1.01
C LEU A 102 8.42 -14.21 1.74
N VAL A 103 7.90 -13.10 1.21
CA VAL A 103 8.14 -11.76 1.74
C VAL A 103 6.82 -11.01 1.91
N ALA A 104 6.74 -10.15 2.92
CA ALA A 104 5.66 -9.18 3.08
C ALA A 104 6.24 -7.84 3.53
N VAL A 105 5.77 -6.76 2.92
CA VAL A 105 6.19 -5.39 3.26
C VAL A 105 5.05 -4.68 3.98
N ALA A 106 5.40 -4.03 5.08
CA ALA A 106 4.52 -3.16 5.86
C ALA A 106 5.30 -1.91 6.30
N ALA A 107 4.69 -1.10 7.14
CA ALA A 107 5.38 0.00 7.79
C ALA A 107 5.03 0.09 9.27
N ARG A 108 5.94 0.69 10.02
CA ARG A 108 5.75 1.06 11.43
C ARG A 108 5.97 2.56 11.61
N PRO A 109 5.45 3.17 12.68
CA PRO A 109 5.75 4.56 13.02
C PRO A 109 7.26 4.81 13.16
N ASP A 110 7.70 5.99 12.71
CA ASP A 110 9.08 6.49 12.84
C ASP A 110 9.03 7.97 13.20
N GLU A 111 9.70 8.38 14.28
CA GLU A 111 9.65 9.75 14.81
C GLU A 111 10.16 10.81 13.84
N ARG A 112 11.10 10.45 12.95
CA ARG A 112 11.76 11.40 12.03
C ARG A 112 11.08 11.48 10.67
N LYS A 113 10.53 10.35 10.19
CA LYS A 113 10.01 10.22 8.82
C LYS A 113 8.50 9.98 8.77
N GLY A 114 7.83 9.96 9.93
CA GLY A 114 6.43 9.57 10.07
C GLY A 114 6.26 8.05 10.09
N GLU A 115 6.71 7.39 9.02
CA GLU A 115 6.70 5.93 8.89
C GLU A 115 8.02 5.39 8.38
N GLN A 116 8.29 4.11 8.66
CA GLN A 116 9.46 3.37 8.20
C GLN A 116 9.03 1.99 7.66
N LEU A 117 9.55 1.63 6.49
CA LEU A 117 9.32 0.31 5.92
C LEU A 117 9.90 -0.78 6.80
N VAL A 118 9.15 -1.86 6.95
CA VAL A 118 9.58 -3.14 7.53
C VAL A 118 9.29 -4.27 6.55
N VAL A 119 10.20 -5.23 6.48
CA VAL A 119 10.13 -6.38 5.61
C VAL A 119 10.11 -7.63 6.48
N PHE A 120 9.02 -8.38 6.42
CA PHE A 120 8.96 -9.72 6.98
C PHE A 120 9.34 -10.73 5.90
N TYR A 121 10.17 -11.72 6.26
CA TYR A 121 10.52 -12.80 5.36
C TYR A 121 10.39 -14.15 6.07
N ALA A 122 9.87 -15.15 5.36
CA ALA A 122 9.69 -16.47 5.91
C ALA A 122 11.06 -17.12 6.20
N ARG A 123 11.14 -17.97 7.24
CA ARG A 123 12.36 -18.68 7.63
C ARG A 123 12.98 -19.51 6.49
N GLU A 124 12.14 -20.01 5.58
CA GLU A 124 12.61 -20.75 4.40
C GLU A 124 13.21 -19.87 3.30
N ALA A 125 13.02 -18.55 3.36
CA ALA A 125 13.60 -17.60 2.43
C ALA A 125 15.12 -17.55 2.58
N LYS A 126 15.83 -17.96 1.55
CA LYS A 126 17.31 -17.97 1.54
C LYS A 126 17.83 -16.90 0.60
N PHE A 127 18.40 -15.84 1.15
CA PHE A 127 18.98 -14.75 0.37
C PHE A 127 20.08 -14.05 1.17
N ASP A 128 21.00 -13.40 0.46
CA ASP A 128 21.95 -12.48 1.06
C ASP A 128 21.32 -11.08 1.11
N LYS A 129 21.08 -10.58 2.33
CA LYS A 129 20.45 -9.27 2.56
C LYS A 129 21.28 -8.11 1.98
N ALA A 130 22.61 -8.18 2.08
CA ALA A 130 23.49 -7.11 1.58
C ALA A 130 23.48 -7.08 0.05
N GLU A 131 23.53 -8.23 -0.59
CA GLU A 131 23.42 -8.38 -2.04
C GLU A 131 22.05 -7.90 -2.54
N LEU A 132 20.95 -8.31 -1.89
CA LEU A 132 19.60 -7.88 -2.23
C LEU A 132 19.47 -6.36 -2.18
N LEU A 133 19.92 -5.74 -1.08
CA LEU A 133 19.87 -4.27 -0.93
C LEU A 133 20.75 -3.55 -1.96
N LYS A 134 21.88 -4.14 -2.37
CA LYS A 134 22.68 -3.61 -3.45
C LYS A 134 21.92 -3.67 -4.77
N LYS A 135 21.33 -4.82 -5.13
CA LYS A 135 20.49 -4.97 -6.34
C LYS A 135 19.31 -3.99 -6.35
N MET A 136 18.66 -3.76 -5.20
CA MET A 136 17.58 -2.78 -5.09
C MET A 136 18.07 -1.35 -5.41
N ARG A 137 19.21 -0.94 -4.88
CA ARG A 137 19.81 0.38 -5.19
C ARG A 137 20.15 0.52 -6.68
N ASP A 138 20.73 -0.53 -7.25
CA ASP A 138 21.14 -0.56 -8.65
C ASP A 138 19.93 -0.64 -9.62
N SER A 139 18.75 -1.00 -9.12
CA SER A 139 17.51 -1.12 -9.91
C SER A 139 16.81 0.21 -10.22
N GLY A 140 17.35 1.34 -9.74
CA GLY A 140 16.78 2.67 -9.97
C GLY A 140 15.57 3.03 -9.09
N LEU A 141 15.30 2.25 -8.04
CA LEU A 141 14.28 2.60 -7.06
C LEU A 141 14.66 3.88 -6.30
N PRO A 142 13.70 4.76 -5.96
CA PRO A 142 13.94 5.88 -5.07
C PRO A 142 14.53 5.40 -3.73
N ASN A 143 15.48 6.15 -3.17
CA ASN A 143 16.13 5.77 -1.91
C ASN A 143 15.16 5.54 -0.74
N LEU A 144 14.04 6.29 -0.70
CA LEU A 144 13.00 6.14 0.33
C LEU A 144 12.22 4.82 0.21
N TRP A 145 12.26 4.18 -0.95
CA TRP A 145 11.58 2.91 -1.20
C TRP A 145 12.46 1.70 -0.88
N ILE A 146 13.72 1.94 -0.50
CA ILE A 146 14.66 0.87 -0.15
C ILE A 146 14.65 0.68 1.36
N PRO A 147 14.17 -0.49 1.87
CA PRO A 147 14.17 -0.77 3.29
C PRO A 147 15.57 -0.77 3.87
N ARG A 148 15.72 -0.35 5.12
CA ARG A 148 17.01 -0.43 5.83
C ARG A 148 17.32 -1.89 6.18
N ALA A 149 18.61 -2.23 6.27
CA ALA A 149 19.07 -3.58 6.59
C ALA A 149 18.58 -4.10 7.96
N ASP A 150 18.39 -3.20 8.91
CA ASP A 150 17.87 -3.47 10.25
C ASP A 150 16.34 -3.58 10.34
N CYS A 151 15.66 -3.35 9.21
CA CYS A 151 14.20 -3.44 9.08
C CYS A 151 13.73 -4.74 8.42
N PHE A 152 14.59 -5.76 8.34
CA PHE A 152 14.25 -7.10 7.84
C PHE A 152 14.10 -8.05 9.02
N PHE A 153 12.91 -8.64 9.17
CA PHE A 153 12.54 -9.51 10.29
C PHE A 153 12.17 -10.91 9.80
N GLU A 154 12.85 -11.93 10.33
CA GLU A 154 12.49 -13.31 10.08
C GLU A 154 11.20 -13.68 10.81
N VAL A 155 10.30 -14.39 10.12
CA VAL A 155 9.10 -14.98 10.69
C VAL A 155 9.02 -16.45 10.29
N GLU A 156 8.27 -17.25 11.04
CA GLU A 156 8.13 -18.68 10.72
C GLU A 156 7.55 -18.88 9.32
N ALA A 157 6.45 -18.14 9.01
CA ALA A 157 5.83 -18.09 7.68
C ALA A 157 5.13 -16.73 7.49
N ILE A 158 4.97 -16.28 6.25
CA ILE A 158 4.15 -15.11 5.94
C ILE A 158 2.68 -15.45 6.22
N PRO A 159 1.95 -14.63 7.00
CA PRO A 159 0.54 -14.86 7.28
C PRO A 159 -0.29 -14.89 6.00
N MET A 160 -1.08 -15.95 5.82
CA MET A 160 -1.94 -16.16 4.66
C MET A 160 -3.39 -16.32 5.08
N LEU A 161 -4.30 -15.81 4.23
CA LEU A 161 -5.74 -16.08 4.33
C LEU A 161 -6.07 -17.45 3.74
N GLY A 162 -7.21 -18.02 4.11
CA GLY A 162 -7.67 -19.31 3.60
C GLY A 162 -7.85 -19.40 2.08
N ASN A 163 -7.89 -18.25 1.38
CA ASN A 163 -7.95 -18.17 -0.08
C ASN A 163 -6.58 -18.05 -0.76
N GLY A 164 -5.48 -18.25 -0.02
CA GLY A 164 -4.11 -18.18 -0.55
C GLY A 164 -3.54 -16.78 -0.75
N LYS A 165 -4.23 -15.73 -0.29
CA LYS A 165 -3.69 -14.35 -0.31
C LYS A 165 -3.01 -14.01 1.01
N LYS A 166 -2.02 -13.13 1.00
CA LYS A 166 -1.36 -12.63 2.21
C LYS A 166 -2.38 -11.93 3.13
N ASP A 167 -2.34 -12.24 4.42
CA ASP A 167 -3.14 -11.56 5.46
C ASP A 167 -2.48 -10.23 5.84
N LEU A 168 -2.81 -9.20 5.08
CA LEU A 168 -2.23 -7.87 5.25
C LEU A 168 -2.58 -7.23 6.60
N LYS A 169 -3.73 -7.57 7.18
CA LYS A 169 -4.11 -7.07 8.51
C LYS A 169 -3.17 -7.62 9.58
N LYS A 170 -2.87 -8.91 9.51
CA LYS A 170 -1.95 -9.57 10.43
C LYS A 170 -0.52 -9.06 10.22
N VAL A 171 -0.07 -8.90 8.98
CA VAL A 171 1.25 -8.33 8.65
C VAL A 171 1.39 -6.91 9.21
N GLN A 172 0.36 -6.07 9.09
CA GLN A 172 0.38 -4.71 9.64
C GLN A 172 0.35 -4.70 11.18
N ALA A 173 -0.38 -5.62 11.81
CA ALA A 173 -0.37 -5.77 13.27
C ALA A 173 1.04 -6.13 13.78
N MET A 174 1.70 -7.11 13.16
CA MET A 174 3.08 -7.49 13.47
C MET A 174 4.05 -6.29 13.33
N ALA A 175 3.88 -5.46 12.31
CA ALA A 175 4.72 -4.27 12.12
C ALA A 175 4.53 -3.23 13.24
N LYS A 176 3.32 -3.09 13.79
CA LYS A 176 3.03 -2.21 14.92
C LYS A 176 3.64 -2.73 16.24
N GLU A 177 3.58 -4.03 16.48
CA GLU A 177 4.19 -4.65 17.66
C GLU A 177 5.70 -4.39 17.74
N LEU A 178 6.41 -4.37 16.60
CA LEU A 178 7.84 -4.01 16.55
C LEU A 178 8.13 -2.57 17.01
N SER A 179 7.13 -1.70 17.12
CA SER A 179 7.29 -0.32 17.57
C SER A 179 7.17 -0.21 19.10
N GLU A 180 6.50 -1.18 19.75
CA GLU A 180 6.26 -1.21 21.18
C GLU A 180 7.44 -1.81 21.96
N ASP A 181 8.28 -2.62 21.29
CA ASP A 181 9.45 -3.28 21.91
C ASP A 181 10.70 -2.37 21.99
N VAL A 182 10.61 -1.09 21.63
CA VAL A 182 11.75 -0.14 21.56
C VAL A 182 11.74 0.88 22.73
N PHE A 183 10.90 0.68 23.76
CA PHE A 183 10.87 1.54 24.94
C PHE A 183 11.22 0.77 26.23
#